data_2f24baa19de88eddb46a5dbb166346d3
#
_entry.id   2f24baa19de88eddb46a5dbb166346d3
#
_cell.length_a   1.000
_cell.length_b   1.000
_cell.length_c   1.000
_cell.angle_alpha   90.00
_cell.angle_beta   90.00
_cell.angle_gamma   90.00
#
_symmetry.space_group_name_H-M   'P 1'
#
loop_
_entity.id
_entity.type
_entity.pdbx_description
1 polymer ?
#
loop_
_entity_poly.entity_id
_entity_poly.type
_entity_poly.pdbx_seq_one_letter_code
_entity_poly.pdbx_strand_id
1 'polypeptide(L)'
;MSKVATRFAPSPTGALHIGGVRTALFNWLYSKNQKGTFHLRIEDTDKERSKEEHRIQIVNSLKWIGIEHDGDEYIQSTKIEDHIKVATELLKNGNAYKCYCSSEEIEEQKKRARQKKLPYIYNRKWRDADEKDTPKDIEPVIRFKSKIEGSSILKAVSYTHLTLPTNREV
;
A
#
# COMPACT_ATOMS: atom_id res chain seq x y z
N MET A 1 17.96 17.34 -14.81
CA MET A 1 17.81 16.08 -14.03
C MET A 1 16.71 16.28 -13.01
N SER A 2 15.76 15.35 -12.88
CA SER A 2 14.72 15.42 -11.83
C SER A 2 15.39 15.34 -10.45
N LYS A 3 14.95 16.20 -9.53
CA LYS A 3 15.46 16.19 -8.14
C LYS A 3 15.03 14.88 -7.47
N VAL A 4 15.97 14.20 -6.81
CA VAL A 4 15.67 12.97 -6.09
C VAL A 4 14.70 13.25 -4.94
N ALA A 5 13.63 12.45 -4.82
CA ALA A 5 12.73 12.45 -3.69
C ALA A 5 12.60 11.03 -3.14
N THR A 6 12.79 10.88 -1.85
CA THR A 6 12.60 9.60 -1.15
C THR A 6 11.53 9.73 -0.09
N ARG A 7 11.04 8.60 0.42
CA ARG A 7 9.97 8.58 1.41
C ARG A 7 10.10 7.42 2.38
N PHE A 8 9.86 7.69 3.65
CA PHE A 8 9.52 6.68 4.64
C PHE A 8 8.00 6.69 4.87
N ALA A 9 7.37 5.52 4.89
CA ALA A 9 5.91 5.41 4.93
C ALA A 9 5.46 4.37 5.98
N PRO A 10 5.58 4.69 7.29
CA PRO A 10 5.16 3.79 8.35
C PRO A 10 3.65 3.80 8.57
N SER A 11 3.09 2.64 8.96
CA SER A 11 1.73 2.56 9.48
C SER A 11 1.77 2.70 11.01
N PRO A 12 0.98 3.59 11.63
CA PRO A 12 1.00 3.84 13.08
C PRO A 12 0.18 2.78 13.85
N THR A 13 0.39 1.49 13.52
CA THR A 13 -0.28 0.33 14.14
C THR A 13 0.50 -0.23 15.33
N GLY A 14 1.65 0.36 15.64
CA GLY A 14 2.53 0.00 16.74
C GLY A 14 3.73 0.94 16.82
N ALA A 15 4.59 0.72 17.81
CA ALA A 15 5.80 1.49 18.01
C ALA A 15 6.80 1.29 16.85
N LEU A 16 7.58 2.34 16.55
CA LEU A 16 8.65 2.26 15.56
C LEU A 16 9.73 1.28 16.05
N HIS A 17 9.97 0.23 15.28
CA HIS A 17 11.02 -0.74 15.58
C HIS A 17 12.27 -0.51 14.70
N ILE A 18 13.38 -1.14 15.08
CA ILE A 18 14.69 -0.93 14.42
C ILE A 18 14.68 -1.20 12.91
N GLY A 19 13.85 -2.11 12.41
CA GLY A 19 13.68 -2.35 10.97
C GLY A 19 13.09 -1.14 10.24
N GLY A 20 12.09 -0.46 10.85
CA GLY A 20 11.53 0.79 10.35
C GLY A 20 12.57 1.91 10.37
N VAL A 21 13.32 2.05 11.47
CA VAL A 21 14.41 3.02 11.60
C VAL A 21 15.46 2.83 10.49
N ARG A 22 15.88 1.60 10.25
CA ARG A 22 16.83 1.27 9.17
C ARG A 22 16.30 1.74 7.81
N THR A 23 15.04 1.47 7.50
CA THR A 23 14.43 1.88 6.24
C THR A 23 14.39 3.40 6.10
N ALA A 24 14.00 4.11 7.16
CA ALA A 24 14.00 5.57 7.20
C ALA A 24 15.43 6.12 6.96
N LEU A 25 16.42 5.58 7.68
CA LEU A 25 17.80 6.01 7.59
C LEU A 25 18.37 5.87 6.17
N PHE A 26 18.17 4.73 5.51
CA PHE A 26 18.65 4.54 4.14
C PHE A 26 18.03 5.53 3.16
N ASN A 27 16.73 5.76 3.25
CA ASN A 27 16.04 6.73 2.39
C ASN A 27 16.50 8.16 2.65
N TRP A 28 16.69 8.52 3.92
CA TRP A 28 17.19 9.83 4.33
C TRP A 28 18.63 10.07 3.86
N LEU A 29 19.55 9.14 4.13
CA LEU A 29 20.95 9.23 3.68
C LEU A 29 21.05 9.35 2.16
N TYR A 30 20.27 8.55 1.42
CA TYR A 30 20.27 8.60 -0.03
C TYR A 30 19.79 9.96 -0.54
N SER A 31 18.69 10.49 0.00
CA SER A 31 18.18 11.81 -0.39
C SER A 31 19.21 12.91 -0.09
N LYS A 32 19.81 12.90 1.09
CA LYS A 32 20.84 13.90 1.48
C LYS A 32 22.08 13.81 0.58
N ASN A 33 22.58 12.61 0.29
CA ASN A 33 23.70 12.40 -0.63
C ASN A 33 23.41 12.93 -2.04
N GLN A 34 22.17 12.78 -2.52
CA GLN A 34 21.74 13.25 -3.84
C GLN A 34 21.25 14.71 -3.84
N LYS A 35 21.40 15.46 -2.73
CA LYS A 35 20.84 16.81 -2.55
C LYS A 35 19.33 16.86 -2.90
N GLY A 36 18.63 15.78 -2.59
CA GLY A 36 17.21 15.57 -2.81
C GLY A 36 16.36 15.93 -1.59
N THR A 37 15.13 15.40 -1.55
CA THR A 37 14.17 15.57 -0.45
C THR A 37 13.81 14.22 0.14
N PHE A 38 13.56 14.20 1.46
CA PHE A 38 13.06 13.05 2.20
C PHE A 38 11.72 13.38 2.82
N HIS A 39 10.69 12.61 2.52
CA HIS A 39 9.32 12.83 2.98
C HIS A 39 8.87 11.75 3.97
N LEU A 40 7.97 12.15 4.88
CA LEU A 40 7.29 11.23 5.79
C LEU A 40 5.81 11.10 5.39
N ARG A 41 5.36 9.86 5.16
CA ARG A 41 3.95 9.55 4.96
C ARG A 41 3.47 8.59 6.03
N ILE A 42 2.46 8.99 6.77
CA ILE A 42 1.79 8.15 7.75
C ILE A 42 0.68 7.36 7.04
N GLU A 43 0.78 6.05 7.04
CA GLU A 43 -0.20 5.15 6.41
C GLU A 43 -1.22 4.66 7.46
N ASP A 44 -2.18 5.52 7.78
CA ASP A 44 -3.18 5.37 8.83
C ASP A 44 -4.57 4.92 8.31
N THR A 45 -4.60 4.25 7.17
CA THR A 45 -5.87 3.80 6.54
C THR A 45 -6.56 2.66 7.31
N ASP A 46 -5.82 1.89 8.10
CA ASP A 46 -6.37 0.89 9.02
C ASP A 46 -6.81 1.59 10.33
N LYS A 47 -8.04 2.07 10.35
CA LYS A 47 -8.58 2.87 11.48
C LYS A 47 -8.67 2.10 12.80
N GLU A 48 -8.80 0.77 12.76
CA GLU A 48 -8.91 -0.06 13.97
C GLU A 48 -7.58 -0.18 14.70
N ARG A 49 -6.48 -0.31 13.94
CA ARG A 49 -5.14 -0.51 14.48
C ARG A 49 -4.29 0.75 14.55
N SER A 50 -4.63 1.79 13.76
CA SER A 50 -3.88 3.04 13.76
C SER A 50 -4.23 3.89 14.97
N LYS A 51 -3.21 4.36 15.70
CA LYS A 51 -3.36 5.21 16.88
C LYS A 51 -2.50 6.45 16.78
N GLU A 52 -3.05 7.57 17.20
CA GLU A 52 -2.34 8.86 17.21
C GLU A 52 -1.09 8.81 18.08
N GLU A 53 -1.12 8.11 19.22
CA GLU A 53 0.05 7.92 20.09
C GLU A 53 1.23 7.27 19.36
N HIS A 54 0.94 6.30 18.45
CA HIS A 54 1.98 5.66 17.64
C HIS A 54 2.52 6.59 16.57
N ARG A 55 1.67 7.43 15.94
CA ARG A 55 2.13 8.46 15.00
C ARG A 55 3.12 9.42 15.70
N ILE A 56 2.73 9.95 16.84
CA ILE A 56 3.57 10.87 17.64
C ILE A 56 4.89 10.19 18.03
N GLN A 57 4.83 8.93 18.48
CA GLN A 57 6.01 8.15 18.84
C GLN A 57 6.97 7.94 17.63
N ILE A 58 6.43 7.64 16.43
CA ILE A 58 7.21 7.49 15.20
C ILE A 58 7.97 8.79 14.90
N VAL A 59 7.26 9.93 14.88
CA VAL A 59 7.84 11.25 14.60
C VAL A 59 8.94 11.61 15.62
N ASN A 60 8.64 11.45 16.90
CA ASN A 60 9.60 11.73 17.98
C ASN A 60 10.83 10.82 17.91
N SER A 61 10.66 9.54 17.57
CA SER A 61 11.77 8.60 17.40
C SER A 61 12.67 8.98 16.25
N LEU A 62 12.10 9.34 15.09
CA LEU A 62 12.88 9.82 13.95
C LEU A 62 13.67 11.08 14.30
N LYS A 63 13.03 12.05 14.94
CA LYS A 63 13.67 13.28 15.41
C LYS A 63 14.79 13.00 16.39
N TRP A 64 14.58 12.09 17.36
CA TRP A 64 15.57 11.73 18.37
C TRP A 64 16.85 11.15 17.75
N ILE A 65 16.76 10.39 16.65
CA ILE A 65 17.91 9.84 15.92
C ILE A 65 18.46 10.77 14.84
N GLY A 66 17.96 12.01 14.75
CA GLY A 66 18.42 13.03 13.81
C GLY A 66 17.93 12.86 12.37
N ILE A 67 16.87 12.08 12.15
CA ILE A 67 16.23 11.94 10.83
C ILE A 67 15.07 12.93 10.73
N GLU A 68 15.29 14.01 9.99
CA GLU A 68 14.29 15.05 9.75
C GLU A 68 13.76 14.94 8.31
N HIS A 69 12.44 15.03 8.16
CA HIS A 69 11.79 15.06 6.84
C HIS A 69 11.64 16.50 6.33
N ASP A 70 11.59 16.63 5.03
CA ASP A 70 11.36 17.91 4.35
C ASP A 70 9.84 18.11 4.14
N GLY A 71 9.34 19.30 4.50
CA GLY A 71 7.91 19.64 4.42
C GLY A 71 7.05 18.98 5.50
N ASP A 72 5.74 19.06 5.31
CA ASP A 72 4.76 18.52 6.26
C ASP A 72 4.63 17.00 6.16
N GLU A 73 4.13 16.37 7.24
CA GLU A 73 3.75 14.97 7.24
C GLU A 73 2.56 14.75 6.28
N TYR A 74 2.68 13.79 5.40
CA TYR A 74 1.56 13.35 4.58
C TYR A 74 0.74 12.30 5.33
N ILE A 75 -0.45 12.67 5.80
CA ILE A 75 -1.37 11.77 6.47
C ILE A 75 -2.29 11.13 5.43
N GLN A 76 -2.20 9.83 5.22
CA GLN A 76 -2.89 9.16 4.11
C GLN A 76 -4.42 9.21 4.23
N SER A 77 -4.96 9.09 5.43
CA SER A 77 -6.41 9.14 5.66
C SER A 77 -7.05 10.49 5.29
N THR A 78 -6.29 11.59 5.33
CA THR A 78 -6.79 12.92 4.92
C THR A 78 -6.98 13.06 3.41
N LYS A 79 -6.50 12.08 2.62
CA LYS A 79 -6.55 12.07 1.16
C LYS A 79 -7.52 11.03 0.58
N ILE A 80 -8.47 10.57 1.40
CA ILE A 80 -9.38 9.50 1.00
C ILE A 80 -10.25 9.90 -0.20
N GLU A 81 -10.67 11.16 -0.29
CA GLU A 81 -11.44 11.68 -1.42
C GLU A 81 -10.64 11.65 -2.72
N ASP A 82 -9.37 12.03 -2.68
CA ASP A 82 -8.46 11.95 -3.82
C ASP A 82 -8.27 10.49 -4.26
N HIS A 83 -8.13 9.57 -3.30
CA HIS A 83 -8.01 8.13 -3.59
C HIS A 83 -9.28 7.57 -4.24
N ILE A 84 -10.46 7.93 -3.73
CA ILE A 84 -11.75 7.52 -4.30
C ILE A 84 -11.89 8.05 -5.73
N LYS A 85 -11.52 9.30 -5.98
CA LYS A 85 -11.55 9.91 -7.31
C LYS A 85 -10.69 9.12 -8.30
N VAL A 86 -9.43 8.83 -7.95
CA VAL A 86 -8.52 8.05 -8.80
C VAL A 86 -9.02 6.61 -8.99
N ALA A 87 -9.51 5.95 -7.93
CA ALA A 87 -10.09 4.61 -8.04
C ALA A 87 -11.29 4.57 -8.99
N THR A 88 -12.15 5.59 -8.92
CA THR A 88 -13.31 5.73 -9.81
C THR A 88 -12.88 5.96 -11.27
N GLU A 89 -11.83 6.75 -11.49
CA GLU A 89 -11.26 6.96 -12.82
C GLU A 89 -10.65 5.67 -13.38
N LEU A 90 -9.91 4.92 -12.59
CA LEU A 90 -9.38 3.60 -12.99
C LEU A 90 -10.50 2.62 -13.35
N LEU A 91 -11.61 2.64 -12.61
CA LEU A 91 -12.79 1.84 -12.91
C LEU A 91 -13.40 2.22 -14.25
N LYS A 92 -13.60 3.53 -14.51
CA LYS A 92 -14.14 4.05 -15.79
C LYS A 92 -13.26 3.69 -16.99
N ASN A 93 -11.94 3.68 -16.79
CA ASN A 93 -10.95 3.37 -17.82
C ASN A 93 -10.71 1.87 -18.00
N GLY A 94 -11.45 1.00 -17.30
CA GLY A 94 -11.28 -0.46 -17.36
C GLY A 94 -9.99 -0.99 -16.71
N ASN A 95 -9.27 -0.15 -15.97
CA ASN A 95 -8.06 -0.51 -15.24
C ASN A 95 -8.34 -1.02 -13.81
N ALA A 96 -9.60 -1.00 -13.40
CA ALA A 96 -10.09 -1.57 -12.16
C ALA A 96 -11.45 -2.26 -12.41
N TYR A 97 -11.93 -3.00 -11.44
CA TYR A 97 -13.23 -3.68 -11.50
C TYR A 97 -13.87 -3.74 -10.11
N LYS A 98 -15.19 -3.91 -10.07
CA LYS A 98 -15.96 -4.09 -8.84
C LYS A 98 -15.89 -5.56 -8.41
N CYS A 99 -15.56 -5.79 -7.15
CA CYS A 99 -15.47 -7.13 -6.55
C CYS A 99 -16.51 -7.26 -5.43
N TYR A 100 -17.34 -8.27 -5.51
CA TYR A 100 -18.43 -8.56 -4.59
C TYR A 100 -18.15 -9.81 -3.71
N CYS A 101 -16.88 -10.16 -3.51
CA CYS A 101 -16.52 -11.22 -2.57
C CYS A 101 -16.72 -10.73 -1.13
N SER A 102 -17.42 -11.53 -0.32
CA SER A 102 -17.52 -11.25 1.12
C SER A 102 -16.21 -11.51 1.86
N SER A 103 -16.10 -10.96 3.06
CA SER A 103 -14.93 -11.20 3.92
C SER A 103 -14.77 -12.68 4.26
N GLU A 104 -15.90 -13.38 4.49
CA GLU A 104 -15.94 -14.80 4.80
C GLU A 104 -15.46 -15.64 3.61
N GLU A 105 -15.91 -15.32 2.39
CA GLU A 105 -15.47 -16.00 1.16
C GLU A 105 -13.96 -15.85 0.96
N ILE A 106 -13.42 -14.66 1.20
CA ILE A 106 -11.97 -14.41 1.10
C ILE A 106 -11.20 -15.18 2.18
N GLU A 107 -11.67 -15.18 3.42
CA GLU A 107 -10.98 -15.88 4.50
C GLU A 107 -11.01 -17.40 4.30
N GLU A 108 -12.11 -17.96 3.78
CA GLU A 108 -12.16 -19.37 3.42
C GLU A 108 -11.15 -19.73 2.33
N GLN A 109 -11.01 -18.89 1.30
CA GLN A 109 -10.00 -19.09 0.25
C GLN A 109 -8.58 -19.06 0.83
N LYS A 110 -8.29 -18.10 1.73
CA LYS A 110 -7.00 -18.04 2.43
C LYS A 110 -6.74 -19.29 3.28
N LYS A 111 -7.76 -19.77 4.00
CA LYS A 111 -7.69 -21.00 4.82
C LYS A 111 -7.37 -22.23 3.96
N ARG A 112 -8.06 -22.38 2.82
CA ARG A 112 -7.81 -23.46 1.86
C ARG A 112 -6.39 -23.41 1.28
N ALA A 113 -5.88 -22.22 0.95
CA ALA A 113 -4.50 -22.06 0.50
C ALA A 113 -3.48 -22.44 1.56
N ARG A 114 -3.68 -22.01 2.83
CA ARG A 114 -2.82 -22.41 3.97
C ARG A 114 -2.80 -23.91 4.19
N GLN A 115 -3.97 -24.58 4.15
CA GLN A 115 -4.05 -26.04 4.28
C GLN A 115 -3.26 -26.79 3.20
N LYS A 116 -3.24 -26.24 1.97
CA LYS A 116 -2.47 -26.78 0.85
C LYS A 116 -1.01 -26.35 0.85
N LYS A 117 -0.56 -25.55 1.84
CA LYS A 117 0.79 -24.95 1.91
C LYS A 117 1.14 -24.13 0.65
N LEU A 118 0.14 -23.54 0.01
CA LEU A 118 0.29 -22.69 -1.16
C LEU A 118 0.11 -21.21 -0.80
N PRO A 119 0.78 -20.28 -1.50
CA PRO A 119 0.49 -18.86 -1.35
C PRO A 119 -0.96 -18.58 -1.73
N TYR A 120 -1.62 -17.71 -0.95
CA TYR A 120 -2.95 -17.25 -1.32
C TYR A 120 -2.88 -16.37 -2.58
N ILE A 121 -3.65 -16.73 -3.58
CA ILE A 121 -3.87 -15.93 -4.80
C ILE A 121 -5.38 -15.71 -4.90
N TYR A 122 -5.78 -14.44 -5.03
CA TYR A 122 -7.18 -14.09 -5.21
C TYR A 122 -7.73 -14.70 -6.52
N ASN A 123 -8.93 -15.29 -6.47
CA ASN A 123 -9.52 -16.08 -7.57
C ASN A 123 -10.01 -15.25 -8.76
N ARG A 124 -10.04 -13.91 -8.64
CA ARG A 124 -10.46 -12.97 -9.68
C ARG A 124 -11.91 -13.18 -10.20
N LYS A 125 -12.75 -13.81 -9.40
CA LYS A 125 -14.14 -14.19 -9.76
C LYS A 125 -14.89 -13.05 -10.47
N TRP A 126 -14.72 -11.81 -10.02
CA TRP A 126 -15.47 -10.65 -10.49
C TRP A 126 -14.73 -9.80 -11.54
N ARG A 127 -13.49 -10.20 -11.92
CA ARG A 127 -12.64 -9.40 -12.79
C ARG A 127 -13.25 -9.10 -14.16
N ASP A 128 -13.89 -10.08 -14.76
CA ASP A 128 -14.47 -10.04 -16.09
C ASP A 128 -15.95 -10.49 -16.07
N ALA A 129 -16.61 -10.40 -14.89
CA ALA A 129 -18.01 -10.72 -14.71
C ALA A 129 -18.92 -9.67 -15.37
N ASP A 130 -20.06 -10.11 -15.91
CA ASP A 130 -21.08 -9.21 -16.45
C ASP A 130 -21.79 -8.48 -15.29
N GLU A 131 -22.19 -7.23 -15.50
CA GLU A 131 -22.94 -6.46 -14.51
C GLU A 131 -24.28 -7.14 -14.13
N LYS A 132 -24.83 -7.95 -15.01
CA LYS A 132 -26.08 -8.71 -14.78
C LYS A 132 -25.94 -9.79 -13.70
N ASP A 133 -24.72 -10.29 -13.48
CA ASP A 133 -24.41 -11.36 -12.53
C ASP A 133 -24.05 -10.81 -11.14
N THR A 134 -24.07 -9.48 -10.97
CA THR A 134 -23.64 -8.85 -9.72
C THR A 134 -24.74 -8.92 -8.63
N PRO A 135 -24.39 -9.29 -7.40
CA PRO A 135 -25.32 -9.25 -6.28
C PRO A 135 -25.73 -7.81 -5.96
N LYS A 136 -27.01 -7.60 -5.63
CA LYS A 136 -27.55 -6.27 -5.33
C LYS A 136 -27.45 -5.89 -3.86
N ASP A 137 -27.17 -6.85 -3.02
CA ASP A 137 -27.12 -6.78 -1.55
C ASP A 137 -25.71 -6.68 -0.97
N ILE A 138 -24.69 -6.71 -1.82
CA ILE A 138 -23.29 -6.61 -1.42
C ILE A 138 -22.68 -5.32 -1.98
N GLU A 139 -22.15 -4.47 -1.09
CA GLU A 139 -21.39 -3.31 -1.51
C GLU A 139 -20.04 -3.74 -2.07
N PRO A 140 -19.69 -3.37 -3.32
CA PRO A 140 -18.45 -3.81 -3.94
C PRO A 140 -17.24 -3.04 -3.45
N VAL A 141 -16.10 -3.72 -3.39
CA VAL A 141 -14.79 -3.07 -3.32
C VAL A 141 -14.20 -2.90 -4.71
N ILE A 142 -13.47 -1.82 -4.93
CA ILE A 142 -12.77 -1.59 -6.20
C ILE A 142 -11.41 -2.28 -6.14
N ARG A 143 -11.13 -3.14 -7.13
CA ARG A 143 -9.84 -3.83 -7.27
C ARG A 143 -9.13 -3.38 -8.54
N PHE A 144 -7.82 -3.16 -8.42
CA PHE A 144 -6.97 -2.85 -9.58
C PHE A 144 -6.86 -4.06 -10.52
N LYS A 145 -6.95 -3.82 -11.83
CA LYS A 145 -6.87 -4.85 -12.87
C LYS A 145 -5.42 -5.06 -13.29
N SER A 146 -4.65 -5.76 -12.43
CA SER A 146 -3.24 -6.06 -12.72
C SER A 146 -3.07 -7.04 -13.88
N LYS A 147 -1.88 -7.09 -14.48
CA LYS A 147 -1.57 -8.10 -15.52
C LYS A 147 -1.65 -9.50 -14.90
N ILE A 148 -2.17 -10.46 -15.66
CA ILE A 148 -2.29 -11.86 -15.22
C ILE A 148 -0.96 -12.59 -15.39
N GLU A 149 -0.22 -12.26 -16.42
CA GLU A 149 1.06 -12.89 -16.78
C GLU A 149 2.21 -11.89 -16.76
N GLY A 150 3.42 -12.41 -16.63
CA GLY A 150 4.65 -11.60 -16.62
C GLY A 150 5.06 -11.13 -15.23
N SER A 151 5.90 -10.11 -15.18
CA SER A 151 6.37 -9.47 -13.94
C SER A 151 6.48 -7.97 -14.12
N SER A 152 6.35 -7.24 -13.02
CA SER A 152 6.66 -5.81 -12.96
C SER A 152 7.93 -5.63 -12.14
N ILE A 153 8.93 -4.97 -12.72
CA ILE A 153 10.22 -4.72 -12.06
C ILE A 153 10.23 -3.28 -11.58
N LEU A 154 10.40 -3.08 -10.27
CA LEU A 154 10.55 -1.79 -9.64
C LEU A 154 11.96 -1.66 -9.06
N LYS A 155 12.70 -0.63 -9.46
CA LYS A 155 13.98 -0.29 -8.83
C LYS A 155 13.70 0.55 -7.60
N ALA A 156 14.16 0.11 -6.43
CA ALA A 156 13.98 0.82 -5.17
C ALA A 156 15.33 1.03 -4.47
N VAL A 157 15.40 2.00 -3.56
CA VAL A 157 16.65 2.36 -2.85
C VAL A 157 17.16 1.20 -1.97
N SER A 158 16.27 0.52 -1.26
CA SER A 158 16.63 -0.59 -0.36
C SER A 158 16.65 -1.97 -1.05
N TYR A 159 16.14 -2.06 -2.28
CA TYR A 159 16.15 -3.27 -3.09
C TYR A 159 16.55 -2.90 -4.51
N THR A 160 17.49 -3.64 -5.08
CA THR A 160 17.90 -3.42 -6.48
C THR A 160 16.81 -3.82 -7.47
N HIS A 161 15.98 -4.80 -7.13
CA HIS A 161 14.85 -5.26 -7.92
C HIS A 161 13.73 -5.75 -6.98
N LEU A 162 12.53 -5.24 -7.18
CA LEU A 162 11.30 -5.81 -6.65
C LEU A 162 10.51 -6.37 -7.84
N THR A 163 10.43 -7.68 -7.95
CA THR A 163 9.49 -8.34 -8.84
C THR A 163 8.17 -8.51 -8.11
N LEU A 164 7.18 -7.75 -8.50
CA LEU A 164 5.81 -8.00 -8.07
C LEU A 164 5.27 -9.11 -8.97
N PRO A 165 4.96 -10.30 -8.44
CA PRO A 165 4.23 -11.28 -9.22
C PRO A 165 2.91 -10.64 -9.63
N THR A 166 2.67 -10.56 -10.94
CA THR A 166 1.46 -9.94 -11.51
C THR A 166 0.17 -10.68 -11.13
N ASN A 167 0.30 -11.76 -10.36
CA ASN A 167 -0.80 -12.59 -9.87
C ASN A 167 -1.41 -12.11 -8.54
N ARG A 168 -0.87 -11.08 -7.89
CA ARG A 168 -1.46 -10.49 -6.68
C ARG A 168 -2.21 -9.23 -7.07
N GLU A 169 -3.51 -9.33 -7.12
CA GLU A 169 -4.39 -8.17 -7.05
C GLU A 169 -4.47 -7.74 -5.58
N VAL A 170 -4.07 -6.50 -5.33
CA VAL A 170 -4.13 -5.87 -4.00
C VAL A 170 -5.50 -5.26 -3.82
#